data_9f5c903846779afe3f831ae466c833fd
#
_entry.id   9f5c903846779afe3f831ae466c833fd
#
_cell.length_a   1.000
_cell.length_b   1.000
_cell.length_c   1.000
_cell.angle_alpha   90.00
_cell.angle_beta   90.00
_cell.angle_gamma   90.00
#
_symmetry.space_group_name_H-M   'P 1'
#
loop_
_entity.id
_entity.type
_entity.pdbx_description
1 polymer ?
#
loop_
_entity_poly.entity_id
_entity_poly.type
_entity_poly.pdbx_seq_one_letter_code
_entity_poly.pdbx_strand_id
1 'polypeptide(L)'
;SLFLHGIKSHVYVALRLFAEVWAAELGRSVDNYCTAPIAEVATLRGWGELDKLIKSSDNWSAEKRYYFIAKMVCHASNYGMKPPTFRLNLLQKSEGKVSISQAEAKNFLNTYHDLFPEIRGWHRETVDTLRRDGVLRNLFGYPRVFTSIIDESMHKEAFAFVPQSTVGTITNITFTKMQQKIENPKIPAP
;
A
#
# COMPACT_ATOMS: atom_id res chain seq x y z
N SER A 1 12.18 -1.18 6.88
CA SER A 1 11.04 -1.60 6.05
C SER A 1 10.15 -2.57 6.83
N LEU A 2 8.81 -2.35 6.82
CA LEU A 2 7.82 -3.22 7.48
C LEU A 2 7.98 -4.72 7.09
N PHE A 3 8.27 -4.99 5.83
CA PHE A 3 8.45 -6.36 5.32
C PHE A 3 9.62 -7.10 5.95
N LEU A 4 10.73 -6.42 6.24
CA LEU A 4 11.90 -7.03 6.90
C LEU A 4 11.59 -7.49 8.33
N HIS A 5 10.56 -6.91 8.95
CA HIS A 5 10.12 -7.24 10.30
C HIS A 5 8.83 -8.08 10.32
N GLY A 6 8.40 -8.63 9.17
CA GLY A 6 7.22 -9.49 9.07
C GLY A 6 5.88 -8.78 9.27
N ILE A 7 5.88 -7.44 9.27
CA ILE A 7 4.66 -6.64 9.44
C ILE A 7 4.04 -6.33 8.08
N LYS A 8 2.77 -6.66 7.89
CA LYS A 8 2.04 -6.23 6.68
C LYS A 8 1.70 -4.75 6.76
N SER A 9 1.97 -4.00 5.70
CA SER A 9 1.69 -2.56 5.63
C SER A 9 0.24 -2.22 5.97
N HIS A 10 -0.72 -2.99 5.47
CA HIS A 10 -2.14 -2.81 5.75
C HIS A 10 -2.49 -2.97 7.24
N VAL A 11 -1.84 -3.92 7.95
CA VAL A 11 -2.01 -4.09 9.39
C VAL A 11 -1.48 -2.88 10.15
N TYR A 12 -0.30 -2.40 9.79
CA TYR A 12 0.30 -1.24 10.42
C TYR A 12 -0.52 0.03 10.19
N VAL A 13 -1.03 0.21 8.98
CA VAL A 13 -1.93 1.34 8.66
C VAL A 13 -3.25 1.22 9.42
N ALA A 14 -3.86 0.02 9.48
CA ALA A 14 -5.07 -0.21 10.27
C ALA A 14 -4.87 0.08 11.75
N LEU A 15 -3.72 -0.34 12.31
CA LEU A 15 -3.34 -0.01 13.68
C LEU A 15 -3.36 1.50 13.92
N ARG A 16 -2.75 2.26 13.02
CA ARG A 16 -2.61 3.72 13.17
C ARG A 16 -3.91 4.48 12.93
N LEU A 17 -4.73 4.02 12.00
CA LEU A 17 -6.03 4.66 11.68
C LEU A 17 -7.08 4.44 12.76
N PHE A 18 -7.03 3.30 13.45
CA PHE A 18 -8.09 2.84 14.33
C PHE A 18 -7.58 2.42 15.71
N ALA A 19 -6.54 3.11 16.23
CA ALA A 19 -5.89 2.76 17.49
C ALA A 19 -6.87 2.66 18.67
N GLU A 20 -7.83 3.59 18.76
CA GLU A 20 -8.86 3.59 19.81
C GLU A 20 -9.77 2.35 19.74
N VAL A 21 -10.10 1.91 18.52
CA VAL A 21 -10.89 0.68 18.32
C VAL A 21 -10.14 -0.53 18.83
N TRP A 22 -8.86 -0.64 18.52
CA TRP A 22 -8.04 -1.78 18.97
C TRP A 22 -7.81 -1.76 20.46
N ALA A 23 -7.66 -0.57 21.06
CA ALA A 23 -7.55 -0.42 22.50
C ALA A 23 -8.83 -0.87 23.22
N ALA A 24 -10.01 -0.52 22.68
CA ALA A 24 -11.29 -0.95 23.22
C ALA A 24 -11.52 -2.48 23.07
N GLU A 25 -11.24 -3.05 21.91
CA GLU A 25 -11.37 -4.49 21.66
C GLU A 25 -10.43 -5.35 22.52
N LEU A 26 -9.22 -4.85 22.83
CA LEU A 26 -8.24 -5.55 23.67
C LEU A 26 -8.41 -5.24 25.16
N GLY A 27 -9.23 -4.24 25.55
CA GLY A 27 -9.33 -3.77 26.93
C GLY A 27 -8.04 -3.17 27.49
N ARG A 28 -7.13 -2.70 26.63
CA ARG A 28 -5.83 -2.10 27.01
C ARG A 28 -5.33 -1.15 25.93
N SER A 29 -4.47 -0.17 26.31
CA SER A 29 -3.85 0.75 25.35
C SER A 29 -3.00 0.00 24.31
N VAL A 30 -3.00 0.54 23.08
CA VAL A 30 -2.15 0.12 21.97
C VAL A 30 -1.08 1.18 21.63
N ASP A 31 -0.92 2.21 22.43
CA ASP A 31 -0.02 3.34 22.16
C ASP A 31 1.43 2.89 21.98
N ASN A 32 1.87 1.89 22.74
CA ASN A 32 3.21 1.32 22.62
C ASN A 32 3.50 0.77 21.22
N TYR A 33 2.51 0.20 20.52
CA TYR A 33 2.69 -0.27 19.13
C TYR A 33 2.65 0.89 18.15
N CYS A 34 1.96 1.98 18.48
CA CYS A 34 1.87 3.18 17.65
C CYS A 34 3.12 4.06 17.75
N THR A 35 3.80 4.08 18.91
CA THR A 35 4.96 4.96 19.18
C THR A 35 6.29 4.26 18.98
N ALA A 36 6.34 2.93 19.09
CA ALA A 36 7.58 2.17 18.89
C ALA A 36 8.14 2.33 17.48
N PRO A 37 9.48 2.29 17.33
CA PRO A 37 10.11 2.15 16.04
C PRO A 37 9.56 0.93 15.28
N ILE A 38 9.35 1.04 13.96
CA ILE A 38 8.81 -0.03 13.13
C ILE A 38 9.55 -1.35 13.32
N ALA A 39 10.87 -1.29 13.50
CA ALA A 39 11.72 -2.45 13.72
C ALA A 39 11.36 -3.26 14.99
N GLU A 40 10.79 -2.60 15.98
CA GLU A 40 10.51 -3.17 17.28
C GLU A 40 9.06 -3.63 17.46
N VAL A 41 8.13 -3.08 16.65
CA VAL A 41 6.68 -3.35 16.79
C VAL A 41 6.37 -4.85 16.83
N ALA A 42 6.98 -5.63 15.94
CA ALA A 42 6.73 -7.09 15.85
C ALA A 42 7.26 -7.86 17.06
N THR A 43 8.18 -7.30 17.84
CA THR A 43 8.78 -7.94 19.03
C THR A 43 8.04 -7.56 20.32
N LEU A 44 7.13 -6.58 20.27
CA LEU A 44 6.37 -6.17 21.43
C LEU A 44 5.42 -7.28 21.90
N ARG A 45 5.36 -7.45 23.23
CA ARG A 45 4.47 -8.44 23.85
C ARG A 45 3.03 -8.20 23.43
N GLY A 46 2.36 -9.24 22.90
CA GLY A 46 0.97 -9.20 22.45
C GLY A 46 0.78 -8.71 21.02
N TRP A 47 1.86 -8.42 20.27
CA TRP A 47 1.76 -8.07 18.86
C TRP A 47 1.00 -9.11 18.03
N GLY A 48 1.28 -10.41 18.24
CA GLY A 48 0.63 -11.50 17.49
C GLY A 48 -0.90 -11.57 17.71
N GLU A 49 -1.38 -11.21 18.90
CA GLU A 49 -2.80 -11.08 19.21
C GLU A 49 -3.41 -9.91 18.45
N LEU A 50 -2.79 -8.74 18.51
CA LEU A 50 -3.22 -7.52 17.83
C LEU A 50 -3.21 -7.69 16.29
N ASP A 51 -2.17 -8.29 15.71
CA ASP A 51 -2.04 -8.57 14.28
C ASP A 51 -3.19 -9.48 13.79
N LYS A 52 -3.53 -10.53 14.56
CA LYS A 52 -4.66 -11.41 14.26
C LYS A 52 -5.99 -10.67 14.36
N LEU A 53 -6.20 -9.88 15.43
CA LEU A 53 -7.41 -9.09 15.63
C LEU A 53 -7.64 -8.13 14.46
N ILE A 54 -6.62 -7.40 14.05
CA ILE A 54 -6.70 -6.47 12.90
C ILE A 54 -7.05 -7.21 11.62
N LYS A 55 -6.38 -8.33 11.32
CA LYS A 55 -6.62 -9.12 10.10
C LYS A 55 -8.00 -9.72 10.02
N SER A 56 -8.60 -10.06 11.16
CA SER A 56 -9.94 -10.64 11.26
C SER A 56 -11.04 -9.60 11.47
N SER A 57 -10.72 -8.31 11.45
CA SER A 57 -11.66 -7.23 11.80
C SER A 57 -12.71 -6.93 10.74
N ASP A 58 -12.58 -7.46 9.53
CA ASP A 58 -13.55 -7.24 8.46
C ASP A 58 -14.77 -8.15 8.65
N ASN A 59 -15.75 -7.69 9.39
CA ASN A 59 -17.04 -8.35 9.56
C ASN A 59 -18.13 -7.62 8.77
N TRP A 60 -18.47 -8.13 7.59
CA TRP A 60 -19.43 -7.51 6.66
C TRP A 60 -20.88 -7.50 7.18
N SER A 61 -21.20 -8.27 8.19
CA SER A 61 -22.51 -8.27 8.85
C SER A 61 -22.59 -7.22 9.97
N ALA A 62 -21.47 -6.88 10.62
CA ALA A 62 -21.40 -6.01 11.80
C ALA A 62 -20.86 -4.61 11.50
N GLU A 63 -20.87 -4.17 10.26
CA GLU A 63 -20.35 -2.86 9.80
C GLU A 63 -18.86 -2.58 10.15
N LYS A 64 -18.13 -3.60 10.59
CA LYS A 64 -16.70 -3.50 10.89
C LYS A 64 -15.89 -3.79 9.64
N ARG A 65 -15.12 -2.79 9.15
CA ARG A 65 -14.40 -2.83 7.86
C ARG A 65 -12.99 -2.23 7.97
N TYR A 66 -12.39 -2.32 9.14
CA TYR A 66 -11.16 -1.59 9.45
C TYR A 66 -9.97 -2.01 8.58
N TYR A 67 -9.77 -3.31 8.42
CA TYR A 67 -8.69 -3.84 7.59
C TYR A 67 -8.91 -3.56 6.10
N PHE A 68 -10.15 -3.68 5.63
CA PHE A 68 -10.53 -3.30 4.27
C PHE A 68 -10.26 -1.81 4.00
N ILE A 69 -10.67 -0.91 4.90
CA ILE A 69 -10.41 0.53 4.77
C ILE A 69 -8.90 0.79 4.70
N ALA A 70 -8.12 0.18 5.59
CA ALA A 70 -6.67 0.34 5.58
C ALA A 70 -6.01 -0.15 4.27
N LYS A 71 -6.47 -1.26 3.70
CA LYS A 71 -6.03 -1.72 2.36
C LYS A 71 -6.35 -0.70 1.29
N MET A 72 -7.56 -0.14 1.32
CA MET A 72 -7.98 0.88 0.36
C MET A 72 -7.19 2.18 0.52
N VAL A 73 -6.86 2.60 1.75
CA VAL A 73 -6.00 3.76 2.04
C VAL A 73 -4.59 3.55 1.47
N CYS A 74 -3.97 2.40 1.73
CA CYS A 74 -2.66 2.08 1.18
C CYS A 74 -2.66 2.15 -0.35
N HIS A 75 -3.64 1.53 -0.98
CA HIS A 75 -3.76 1.53 -2.44
C HIS A 75 -3.98 2.94 -2.99
N ALA A 76 -4.94 3.68 -2.44
CA ALA A 76 -5.26 5.03 -2.88
C ALA A 76 -4.07 5.98 -2.73
N SER A 77 -3.37 5.93 -1.61
CA SER A 77 -2.22 6.79 -1.33
C SER A 77 -1.04 6.49 -2.24
N ASN A 78 -0.73 5.21 -2.50
CA ASN A 78 0.35 4.83 -3.41
C ASN A 78 0.13 5.33 -4.85
N TYR A 79 -1.13 5.41 -5.29
CA TYR A 79 -1.46 5.92 -6.63
C TYR A 79 -1.89 7.40 -6.64
N GLY A 80 -1.64 8.14 -5.56
CA GLY A 80 -1.89 9.60 -5.50
C GLY A 80 -3.36 9.99 -5.59
N MET A 81 -4.28 9.12 -5.16
CA MET A 81 -5.71 9.37 -5.22
C MET A 81 -6.11 10.53 -4.30
N LYS A 82 -6.97 11.43 -4.79
CA LYS A 82 -7.48 12.56 -4.02
C LYS A 82 -8.65 12.14 -3.11
N PRO A 83 -8.90 12.87 -1.98
CA PRO A 83 -9.95 12.50 -1.03
C PRO A 83 -11.34 12.30 -1.63
N PRO A 84 -11.85 13.15 -2.57
CA PRO A 84 -13.16 12.93 -3.18
C PRO A 84 -13.24 11.61 -3.97
N THR A 85 -12.20 11.33 -4.77
CA THR A 85 -12.11 10.09 -5.56
C THR A 85 -11.97 8.87 -4.64
N PHE A 86 -11.17 8.98 -3.58
CA PHE A 86 -11.01 7.91 -2.60
C PHE A 86 -12.33 7.55 -1.93
N ARG A 87 -13.10 8.55 -1.49
CA ARG A 87 -14.43 8.35 -0.89
C ARG A 87 -15.37 7.58 -1.81
N LEU A 88 -15.47 8.00 -3.09
CA LEU A 88 -16.31 7.32 -4.07
C LEU A 88 -15.84 5.89 -4.34
N ASN A 89 -14.54 5.69 -4.47
CA ASN A 89 -13.95 4.38 -4.70
C ASN A 89 -14.20 3.44 -3.52
N LEU A 90 -14.09 3.93 -2.29
CA LEU A 90 -14.39 3.17 -1.08
C LEU A 90 -15.85 2.73 -1.04
N LEU A 91 -16.78 3.66 -1.34
CA LEU A 91 -18.21 3.38 -1.42
C LEU A 91 -18.52 2.31 -2.48
N GLN A 92 -17.98 2.45 -3.68
CA GLN A 92 -18.17 1.50 -4.77
C GLN A 92 -17.60 0.12 -4.46
N LYS A 93 -16.35 0.05 -3.98
CA LYS A 93 -15.66 -1.21 -3.66
C LYS A 93 -16.25 -1.95 -2.47
N SER A 94 -16.94 -1.23 -1.60
CA SER A 94 -17.68 -1.81 -0.48
C SER A 94 -19.15 -2.13 -0.81
N GLU A 95 -19.57 -1.97 -2.08
CA GLU A 95 -20.97 -2.15 -2.50
C GLU A 95 -21.95 -1.29 -1.69
N GLY A 96 -21.53 -0.05 -1.40
CA GLY A 96 -22.32 0.91 -0.62
C GLY A 96 -22.26 0.72 0.90
N LYS A 97 -21.56 -0.28 1.41
CA LYS A 97 -21.52 -0.62 2.84
C LYS A 97 -20.59 0.26 3.67
N VAL A 98 -19.65 0.97 3.03
CA VAL A 98 -18.74 1.89 3.71
C VAL A 98 -18.89 3.28 3.11
N SER A 99 -19.43 4.19 3.90
CA SER A 99 -19.53 5.62 3.56
C SER A 99 -18.74 6.43 4.58
N ILE A 100 -17.86 7.30 4.08
CA ILE A 100 -17.07 8.21 4.91
C ILE A 100 -17.25 9.65 4.42
N SER A 101 -17.06 10.61 5.31
CA SER A 101 -17.01 12.02 4.97
C SER A 101 -15.75 12.37 4.18
N GLN A 102 -15.75 13.54 3.55
CA GLN A 102 -14.55 14.04 2.88
C GLN A 102 -13.43 14.38 3.86
N ALA A 103 -13.77 14.80 5.07
CA ALA A 103 -12.81 15.08 6.12
C ALA A 103 -12.11 13.80 6.59
N GLU A 104 -12.86 12.71 6.81
CA GLU A 104 -12.30 11.40 7.15
C GLU A 104 -11.42 10.86 6.02
N ALA A 105 -11.87 10.95 4.76
CA ALA A 105 -11.08 10.54 3.61
C ALA A 105 -9.73 11.28 3.56
N LYS A 106 -9.75 12.61 3.78
CA LYS A 106 -8.53 13.44 3.84
C LYS A 106 -7.63 13.02 5.02
N ASN A 107 -8.21 12.78 6.19
CA ASN A 107 -7.46 12.36 7.37
C ASN A 107 -6.78 11.01 7.15
N PHE A 108 -7.49 10.02 6.61
CA PHE A 108 -6.94 8.69 6.34
C PHE A 108 -5.76 8.74 5.37
N LEU A 109 -5.89 9.50 4.26
CA LEU A 109 -4.79 9.65 3.30
C LEU A 109 -3.60 10.42 3.89
N ASN A 110 -3.85 11.44 4.71
CA ASN A 110 -2.78 12.16 5.40
C ASN A 110 -2.05 11.26 6.39
N THR A 111 -2.77 10.53 7.24
CA THR A 111 -2.16 9.57 8.19
C THR A 111 -1.24 8.59 7.46
N TYR A 112 -1.65 8.07 6.30
CA TYR A 112 -0.77 7.22 5.50
C TYR A 112 0.52 7.92 5.07
N HIS A 113 0.41 9.13 4.57
CA HIS A 113 1.58 9.89 4.11
C HIS A 113 2.48 10.40 5.25
N ASP A 114 1.93 10.55 6.44
CA ASP A 114 2.72 10.87 7.64
C ASP A 114 3.49 9.65 8.14
N LEU A 115 2.93 8.45 7.94
CA LEU A 115 3.62 7.17 8.22
C LEU A 115 4.71 6.84 7.18
N PHE A 116 4.53 7.27 5.93
CA PHE A 116 5.41 6.98 4.80
C PHE A 116 5.69 8.25 3.98
N PRO A 117 6.42 9.21 4.56
CA PRO A 117 6.67 10.52 3.91
C PRO A 117 7.44 10.40 2.60
N GLU A 118 8.21 9.32 2.42
CA GLU A 118 8.98 9.04 1.21
C GLU A 118 8.07 8.87 -0.02
N ILE A 119 6.82 8.41 0.16
CA ILE A 119 5.86 8.23 -0.95
C ILE A 119 5.54 9.58 -1.60
N ARG A 120 5.36 10.64 -0.81
CA ARG A 120 5.16 11.99 -1.38
C ARG A 120 6.40 12.50 -2.11
N GLY A 121 7.58 12.18 -1.62
CA GLY A 121 8.86 12.47 -2.29
C GLY A 121 8.92 11.79 -3.65
N TRP A 122 8.69 10.49 -3.66
CA TRP A 122 8.67 9.69 -4.88
C TRP A 122 7.61 10.16 -5.89
N HIS A 123 6.41 10.55 -5.45
CA HIS A 123 5.39 11.12 -6.34
C HIS A 123 5.89 12.40 -7.03
N ARG A 124 6.52 13.33 -6.27
CA ARG A 124 7.08 14.57 -6.85
C ARG A 124 8.16 14.24 -7.87
N GLU A 125 9.13 13.42 -7.50
CA GLU A 125 10.23 13.02 -8.38
C GLU A 125 9.73 12.36 -9.67
N THR A 126 8.72 11.49 -9.57
CA THR A 126 8.09 10.82 -10.72
C THR A 126 7.45 11.84 -11.66
N VAL A 127 6.70 12.80 -11.12
CA VAL A 127 6.06 13.86 -11.94
C VAL A 127 7.09 14.78 -12.57
N ASP A 128 8.14 15.16 -11.84
CA ASP A 128 9.21 16.02 -12.35
C ASP A 128 10.01 15.32 -13.47
N THR A 129 10.31 14.04 -13.29
CA THR A 129 10.93 13.21 -14.34
C THR A 129 10.04 13.11 -15.57
N LEU A 130 8.74 12.86 -15.36
CA LEU A 130 7.78 12.78 -16.46
C LEU A 130 7.69 14.08 -17.25
N ARG A 131 7.67 15.23 -16.56
CA ARG A 131 7.63 16.56 -17.20
C ARG A 131 8.90 16.88 -17.97
N ARG A 132 10.05 16.50 -17.45
CA ARG A 132 11.36 16.78 -18.05
C ARG A 132 11.63 15.88 -19.25
N ASP A 133 11.40 14.59 -19.10
CA ASP A 133 11.90 13.56 -20.02
C ASP A 133 10.79 12.91 -20.86
N GLY A 134 9.52 12.98 -20.45
CA GLY A 134 8.41 12.27 -21.08
C GLY A 134 8.51 10.74 -20.99
N VAL A 135 9.50 10.24 -20.26
CA VAL A 135 9.83 8.81 -20.19
C VAL A 135 10.11 8.41 -18.75
N LEU A 136 9.48 7.33 -18.31
CA LEU A 136 9.86 6.67 -17.06
C LEU A 136 10.51 5.32 -17.36
N ARG A 137 11.38 4.88 -16.45
CA ARG A 137 12.03 3.57 -16.53
C ARG A 137 11.73 2.78 -15.26
N ASN A 138 11.50 1.46 -15.40
CA ASN A 138 11.43 0.58 -14.25
C ASN A 138 12.84 0.29 -13.70
N LEU A 139 12.91 -0.48 -12.60
CA LEU A 139 14.20 -0.80 -11.95
C LEU A 139 15.16 -1.64 -12.82
N PHE A 140 14.67 -2.21 -13.91
CA PHE A 140 15.48 -2.95 -14.90
C PHE A 140 15.81 -2.10 -16.14
N GLY A 141 15.49 -0.80 -16.13
CA GLY A 141 15.78 0.13 -17.23
C GLY A 141 14.75 0.11 -18.37
N TYR A 142 13.70 -0.73 -18.33
CA TYR A 142 12.68 -0.76 -19.38
C TYR A 142 11.90 0.54 -19.41
N PRO A 143 11.88 1.24 -20.57
CA PRO A 143 11.23 2.55 -20.70
C PRO A 143 9.74 2.42 -20.97
N ARG A 144 8.98 3.42 -20.51
CA ARG A 144 7.65 3.75 -21.01
C ARG A 144 7.62 5.24 -21.40
N VAL A 145 7.24 5.51 -22.63
CA VAL A 145 7.03 6.86 -23.14
C VAL A 145 5.58 7.28 -22.83
N PHE A 146 5.42 8.50 -22.36
CA PHE A 146 4.12 9.12 -22.07
C PHE A 146 3.92 10.27 -23.05
N THR A 147 3.00 10.11 -24.00
CA THR A 147 2.81 11.02 -25.14
C THR A 147 1.59 11.92 -24.99
N SER A 148 0.75 11.69 -23.99
CA SER A 148 -0.48 12.45 -23.77
C SER A 148 -0.24 13.64 -22.83
N ILE A 149 -1.26 14.48 -22.67
CA ILE A 149 -1.24 15.62 -21.74
C ILE A 149 -0.98 15.13 -20.32
N ILE A 150 -0.08 15.80 -19.61
CA ILE A 150 0.27 15.47 -18.22
C ILE A 150 -0.84 16.01 -17.31
N ASP A 151 -1.82 15.19 -17.04
CA ASP A 151 -2.94 15.44 -16.14
C ASP A 151 -2.95 14.48 -14.94
N GLU A 152 -3.99 14.54 -14.10
CA GLU A 152 -4.13 13.64 -12.94
C GLU A 152 -4.24 12.16 -13.33
N SER A 153 -4.80 11.84 -14.50
CA SER A 153 -4.88 10.47 -15.00
C SER A 153 -3.49 9.94 -15.35
N MET A 154 -2.71 10.76 -16.05
CA MET A 154 -1.33 10.46 -16.42
C MET A 154 -0.45 10.27 -15.18
N HIS A 155 -0.62 11.09 -14.14
CA HIS A 155 0.11 10.93 -12.88
C HIS A 155 -0.16 9.56 -12.24
N LYS A 156 -1.42 9.10 -12.22
CA LYS A 156 -1.77 7.77 -11.68
C LYS A 156 -1.13 6.64 -12.47
N GLU A 157 -1.12 6.74 -13.79
CA GLU A 157 -0.42 5.78 -14.65
C GLU A 157 1.08 5.78 -14.40
N ALA A 158 1.69 6.95 -14.23
CA ALA A 158 3.11 7.11 -13.95
C ALA A 158 3.47 6.47 -12.59
N PHE A 159 2.67 6.72 -11.54
CA PHE A 159 2.86 6.10 -10.23
C PHE A 159 2.66 4.57 -10.25
N ALA A 160 1.77 4.08 -11.10
CA ALA A 160 1.56 2.65 -11.27
C ALA A 160 2.68 1.97 -12.07
N PHE A 161 3.24 2.65 -13.07
CA PHE A 161 4.14 2.04 -14.04
C PHE A 161 5.40 1.45 -13.40
N VAL A 162 6.14 2.23 -12.61
CA VAL A 162 7.44 1.79 -12.09
C VAL A 162 7.30 0.52 -11.24
N PRO A 163 6.44 0.45 -10.19
CA PRO A 163 6.32 -0.75 -9.39
C PRO A 163 5.70 -1.92 -10.15
N GLN A 164 4.64 -1.70 -10.94
CA GLN A 164 3.96 -2.79 -11.65
C GLN A 164 4.83 -3.39 -12.75
N SER A 165 5.50 -2.56 -13.57
CA SER A 165 6.39 -3.08 -14.60
C SER A 165 7.63 -3.76 -14.03
N THR A 166 8.13 -3.30 -12.88
CA THR A 166 9.23 -3.97 -12.17
C THR A 166 8.83 -5.37 -11.72
N VAL A 167 7.65 -5.51 -11.08
CA VAL A 167 7.12 -6.82 -10.69
C VAL A 167 6.88 -7.70 -11.90
N GLY A 168 6.30 -7.16 -12.99
CA GLY A 168 6.12 -7.89 -14.25
C GLY A 168 7.43 -8.40 -14.83
N THR A 169 8.49 -7.57 -14.80
CA THR A 169 9.83 -7.98 -15.24
C THR A 169 10.39 -9.11 -14.39
N ILE A 170 10.29 -9.02 -13.05
CA ILE A 170 10.74 -10.08 -12.14
C ILE A 170 10.00 -11.37 -12.43
N THR A 171 8.68 -11.30 -12.62
CA THR A 171 7.84 -12.45 -12.94
C THR A 171 8.29 -13.12 -14.24
N ASN A 172 8.49 -12.33 -15.30
CA ASN A 172 8.96 -12.85 -16.60
C ASN A 172 10.34 -13.52 -16.50
N ILE A 173 11.30 -12.87 -15.81
CA ILE A 173 12.63 -13.45 -15.56
C ILE A 173 12.50 -14.78 -14.82
N THR A 174 11.64 -14.84 -13.80
CA THR A 174 11.42 -16.05 -13.00
C THR A 174 10.85 -17.18 -13.86
N PHE A 175 9.82 -16.91 -14.65
CA PHE A 175 9.25 -17.92 -15.55
C PHE A 175 10.25 -18.41 -16.59
N THR A 176 11.01 -17.51 -17.21
CA THR A 176 12.06 -17.89 -18.18
C THR A 176 13.09 -18.82 -17.54
N LYS A 177 13.57 -18.49 -16.32
CA LYS A 177 14.52 -19.34 -15.59
C LYS A 177 13.91 -20.69 -15.20
N MET A 178 12.64 -20.71 -14.81
CA MET A 178 11.95 -21.97 -14.49
C MET A 178 11.82 -22.85 -15.73
N GLN A 179 11.43 -22.28 -16.87
CA GLN A 179 11.34 -23.01 -18.14
C GLN A 179 12.70 -23.59 -18.56
N GLN A 180 13.76 -22.77 -18.53
CA GLN A 180 15.12 -23.21 -18.82
C GLN A 180 15.56 -24.38 -17.93
N LYS A 181 15.18 -24.37 -16.65
CA LYS A 181 15.50 -25.44 -15.71
C LYS A 181 14.71 -26.73 -15.98
N ILE A 182 13.47 -26.60 -16.45
CA ILE A 182 12.64 -27.75 -16.86
C ILE A 182 13.25 -28.38 -18.12
N GLU A 183 13.62 -27.58 -19.09
CA GLU A 183 14.21 -28.01 -20.35
C GLU A 183 15.65 -28.55 -20.19
N ASN A 184 16.39 -28.01 -19.23
CA ASN A 184 17.75 -28.43 -18.94
C ASN A 184 17.98 -28.55 -17.40
N PRO A 185 17.67 -29.70 -16.79
CA PRO A 185 17.78 -29.91 -15.35
C PRO A 185 19.20 -29.77 -14.76
N LYS A 186 20.25 -29.74 -15.60
CA LYS A 186 21.65 -29.58 -15.16
C LYS A 186 22.02 -28.12 -14.87
N ILE A 187 21.18 -27.14 -15.17
CA ILE A 187 21.40 -25.75 -14.82
C ILE A 187 21.23 -25.60 -13.29
N PRO A 188 22.26 -25.10 -12.54
CA PRO A 188 22.15 -24.92 -11.10
C PRO A 188 21.07 -23.89 -10.77
N ALA A 189 20.49 -23.98 -9.56
CA ALA A 189 19.59 -22.95 -9.04
C ALA A 189 20.38 -21.63 -8.85
N PRO A 190 19.76 -20.49 -9.11
CA PRO A 190 20.36 -19.17 -8.90
C PRO A 190 20.58 -18.89 -7.43
#